data_8057abfb964e0ffe56bb6edd132bc7fe
#
_entry.id   8057abfb964e0ffe56bb6edd132bc7fe
#
_cell.length_a   1.000
_cell.length_b   1.000
_cell.length_c   1.000
_cell.angle_alpha   90.00
_cell.angle_beta   90.00
_cell.angle_gamma   90.00
#
_symmetry.space_group_name_H-M   'P 1'
#
loop_
_entity.id
_entity.type
_entity.pdbx_description
1 polymer ?
#
loop_
_entity_poly.entity_id
_entity_poly.type
_entity_poly.pdbx_seq_one_letter_code
_entity_poly.pdbx_strand_id
1 'polypeptide(L)'
;MRLHNSYTNQIEDFKTIDENKVKMYVCGPTVYDNAHLGHARCYITWDVLYRYLKFKGYDVTYCRNVTDVDDKILKKAEKEGKTPEEVSTFWYQRFSESMKALNNLKPDIEPFATKTLGEMISIVKDLINKGYAYEANGDVYFRVKKFPQYGYLSKQPIDQLESGARIEVGEQKEDPLDFALWKKDEKFGYKSPWGVGRPGWHIECSAMSRKYLGKTIDIHAGGADLIFPHHENEIAQSAVSYTHLRAHETDS
;
A
#
# COMPACT_ATOMS: atom_id res chain seq x y z
N MET A 1 8.34 -23.92 9.02
CA MET A 1 7.03 -23.58 8.42
C MET A 1 7.25 -23.23 6.95
N ARG A 2 6.32 -23.59 6.07
CA ARG A 2 6.41 -23.26 4.63
C ARG A 2 5.27 -22.34 4.26
N LEU A 3 5.55 -21.30 3.46
CA LEU A 3 4.58 -20.34 2.93
C LEU A 3 4.72 -20.26 1.42
N HIS A 4 3.62 -19.98 0.73
CA HIS A 4 3.66 -19.62 -0.68
C HIS A 4 4.18 -18.18 -0.78
N ASN A 5 5.16 -17.96 -1.64
CA ASN A 5 5.70 -16.63 -1.95
C ASN A 5 5.24 -16.24 -3.36
N SER A 6 4.39 -15.23 -3.49
CA SER A 6 3.85 -14.78 -4.77
C SER A 6 4.92 -14.22 -5.69
N TYR A 7 5.98 -13.64 -5.15
CA TYR A 7 7.09 -13.11 -5.95
C TYR A 7 7.82 -14.21 -6.71
N THR A 8 8.13 -15.34 -6.04
CA THR A 8 8.80 -16.50 -6.66
C THR A 8 7.81 -17.51 -7.25
N ASN A 9 6.53 -17.42 -6.86
CA ASN A 9 5.47 -18.39 -7.14
C ASN A 9 5.82 -19.81 -6.64
N GLN A 10 6.48 -19.90 -5.49
CA GLN A 10 6.94 -21.16 -4.90
C GLN A 10 6.51 -21.28 -3.45
N ILE A 11 6.36 -22.52 -2.97
CA ILE A 11 6.22 -22.79 -1.54
C ILE A 11 7.62 -22.89 -0.94
N GLU A 12 7.98 -21.94 -0.09
CA GLU A 12 9.31 -21.78 0.48
C GLU A 12 9.35 -21.99 1.99
N ASP A 13 10.50 -22.34 2.52
CA ASP A 13 10.71 -22.36 3.96
C ASP A 13 10.77 -20.92 4.50
N PHE A 14 9.84 -20.61 5.39
CA PHE A 14 9.79 -19.30 6.03
C PHE A 14 11.00 -19.10 6.96
N LYS A 15 11.75 -18.04 6.71
CA LYS A 15 12.92 -17.62 7.50
C LYS A 15 12.76 -16.15 7.86
N THR A 16 12.90 -15.83 9.13
CA THR A 16 12.85 -14.45 9.62
C THR A 16 14.15 -13.71 9.37
N ILE A 17 14.08 -12.39 9.19
CA ILE A 17 15.24 -11.50 9.05
C ILE A 17 15.99 -11.41 10.38
N ASP A 18 15.27 -11.12 11.45
CA ASP A 18 15.76 -11.13 12.82
C ASP A 18 15.31 -12.43 13.51
N GLU A 19 16.19 -13.07 14.26
CA GLU A 19 15.88 -14.36 14.88
C GLU A 19 14.62 -14.30 15.76
N ASN A 20 13.66 -15.18 15.48
CA ASN A 20 12.37 -15.31 16.16
C ASN A 20 11.46 -14.07 16.12
N LYS A 21 11.78 -13.04 15.34
CA LYS A 21 10.94 -11.87 15.15
C LYS A 21 10.34 -11.86 13.77
N VAL A 22 9.08 -11.45 13.67
CA VAL A 22 8.36 -11.33 12.40
C VAL A 22 7.75 -9.95 12.28
N LYS A 23 8.16 -9.21 11.27
CA LYS A 23 7.58 -7.93 10.85
C LYS A 23 6.57 -8.21 9.74
N MET A 24 5.28 -8.15 10.06
CA MET A 24 4.18 -8.45 9.15
C MET A 24 3.41 -7.18 8.82
N TYR A 25 3.40 -6.80 7.54
CA TYR A 25 2.59 -5.72 7.02
C TYR A 25 1.43 -6.28 6.20
N VAL A 26 0.22 -5.80 6.43
CA VAL A 26 -0.97 -6.14 5.65
C VAL A 26 -1.59 -4.87 5.11
N CYS A 27 -1.80 -4.78 3.79
CA CYS A 27 -2.50 -3.67 3.18
C CYS A 27 -3.92 -3.56 3.72
N GLY A 28 -4.23 -2.41 4.28
CA GLY A 28 -5.49 -2.12 4.95
C GLY A 28 -6.57 -1.57 4.02
N PRO A 29 -7.77 -1.32 4.55
CA PRO A 29 -8.89 -0.87 3.75
C PRO A 29 -8.81 0.63 3.42
N THR A 30 -9.39 1.00 2.27
CA THR A 30 -9.86 2.36 2.04
C THR A 30 -11.24 2.53 2.68
N VAL A 31 -11.35 3.41 3.66
CA VAL A 31 -12.53 3.52 4.52
C VAL A 31 -13.55 4.51 3.95
N TYR A 32 -14.35 4.07 2.99
CA TYR A 32 -15.39 4.86 2.34
C TYR A 32 -16.76 4.17 2.26
N ASP A 33 -16.82 2.86 2.53
CA ASP A 33 -18.05 2.08 2.48
C ASP A 33 -17.98 0.85 3.41
N ASN A 34 -19.07 0.06 3.48
CA ASN A 34 -19.12 -1.16 4.26
C ASN A 34 -18.04 -2.16 3.82
N ALA A 35 -17.50 -2.90 4.80
CA ALA A 35 -16.70 -4.07 4.50
C ALA A 35 -17.56 -5.10 3.74
N HIS A 36 -16.97 -5.75 2.74
CA HIS A 36 -17.60 -6.81 1.96
C HIS A 36 -16.87 -8.15 2.19
N LEU A 37 -17.40 -9.21 1.59
CA LEU A 37 -16.87 -10.57 1.77
C LEU A 37 -15.38 -10.70 1.39
N GLY A 38 -14.91 -9.93 0.39
CA GLY A 38 -13.48 -9.87 0.03
C GLY A 38 -12.60 -9.38 1.17
N HIS A 39 -13.02 -8.32 1.88
CA HIS A 39 -12.32 -7.84 3.09
C HIS A 39 -12.32 -8.91 4.19
N ALA A 40 -13.47 -9.57 4.41
CA ALA A 40 -13.58 -10.63 5.41
C ALA A 40 -12.59 -11.77 5.10
N ARG A 41 -12.58 -12.27 3.86
CA ARG A 41 -11.65 -13.32 3.42
C ARG A 41 -10.20 -12.91 3.64
N CYS A 42 -9.82 -11.74 3.15
CA CYS A 42 -8.45 -11.23 3.27
C CYS A 42 -8.01 -11.18 4.74
N TYR A 43 -8.74 -10.46 5.59
CA TYR A 43 -8.29 -10.24 6.97
C TYR A 43 -8.42 -11.46 7.87
N ILE A 44 -9.36 -12.38 7.63
CA ILE A 44 -9.41 -13.68 8.33
C ILE A 44 -8.18 -14.51 7.96
N THR A 45 -7.79 -14.56 6.70
CA THR A 45 -6.59 -15.32 6.26
C THR A 45 -5.34 -14.83 6.98
N TRP A 46 -5.15 -13.51 7.05
CA TRP A 46 -3.98 -12.93 7.70
C TRP A 46 -4.04 -13.01 9.23
N ASP A 47 -5.22 -12.99 9.83
CA ASP A 47 -5.40 -13.24 11.25
C ASP A 47 -5.04 -14.68 11.63
N VAL A 48 -5.40 -15.64 10.79
CA VAL A 48 -5.00 -17.06 10.98
C VAL A 48 -3.47 -17.19 10.95
N LEU A 49 -2.80 -16.54 9.97
CA LEU A 49 -1.34 -16.56 9.91
C LEU A 49 -0.71 -15.88 11.12
N TYR A 50 -1.21 -14.70 11.51
CA TYR A 50 -0.73 -13.97 12.69
C TYR A 50 -0.83 -14.83 13.96
N ARG A 51 -1.98 -15.44 14.21
CA ARG A 51 -2.18 -16.37 15.35
C ARG A 51 -1.27 -17.57 15.28
N TYR A 52 -1.09 -18.15 14.11
CA TYR A 52 -0.24 -19.32 13.93
C TYR A 52 1.24 -19.00 14.17
N LEU A 53 1.73 -17.87 13.69
CA LEU A 53 3.08 -17.41 13.97
C LEU A 53 3.32 -17.22 15.46
N LYS A 54 2.38 -16.59 16.17
CA LYS A 54 2.45 -16.45 17.65
C LYS A 54 2.41 -17.81 18.35
N PHE A 55 1.56 -18.72 17.91
CA PHE A 55 1.51 -20.09 18.43
C PHE A 55 2.84 -20.85 18.22
N LYS A 56 3.54 -20.59 17.12
CA LYS A 56 4.86 -21.16 16.85
C LYS A 56 5.99 -20.51 17.67
N GLY A 57 5.71 -19.52 18.49
CA GLY A 57 6.66 -18.86 19.38
C GLY A 57 7.37 -17.66 18.78
N TYR A 58 6.96 -17.17 17.59
CA TYR A 58 7.50 -15.94 17.03
C TYR A 58 6.99 -14.70 17.78
N ASP A 59 7.87 -13.72 17.96
CA ASP A 59 7.52 -12.35 18.36
C ASP A 59 7.08 -11.58 17.10
N VAL A 60 5.77 -11.43 16.92
CA VAL A 60 5.18 -10.87 15.71
C VAL A 60 4.75 -9.43 15.94
N THR A 61 5.25 -8.51 15.13
CA THR A 61 4.74 -7.15 15.03
C THR A 61 3.85 -7.06 13.78
N TYR A 62 2.53 -7.00 13.99
CA TYR A 62 1.53 -6.90 12.93
C TYR A 62 1.12 -5.44 12.71
N CYS A 63 1.39 -4.92 11.53
CA CYS A 63 0.98 -3.58 11.08
C CYS A 63 -0.04 -3.69 9.95
N ARG A 64 -1.18 -2.98 10.09
CA ARG A 64 -2.19 -2.84 9.04
C ARG A 64 -2.58 -1.38 8.93
N ASN A 65 -2.42 -0.78 7.75
CA ASN A 65 -2.77 0.62 7.55
C ASN A 65 -4.28 0.85 7.42
N VAL A 66 -4.64 2.12 7.50
CA VAL A 66 -5.96 2.63 7.13
C VAL A 66 -5.76 3.74 6.11
N THR A 67 -6.30 3.57 4.90
CA THR A 67 -6.35 4.62 3.88
C THR A 67 -7.56 5.50 4.15
N ASP A 68 -7.31 6.66 4.76
CA ASP A 68 -8.30 7.66 5.14
C ASP A 68 -8.29 8.91 4.23
N VAL A 69 -7.54 8.85 3.12
CA VAL A 69 -7.52 9.87 2.05
C VAL A 69 -7.46 9.17 0.69
N ASP A 70 -8.51 9.33 -0.11
CA ASP A 70 -8.65 8.68 -1.42
C ASP A 70 -9.77 9.35 -2.22
N ASP A 71 -9.74 9.26 -3.56
CA ASP A 71 -10.79 9.79 -4.45
C ASP A 71 -12.20 9.31 -4.08
N LYS A 72 -12.33 8.05 -3.63
CA LYS A 72 -13.62 7.47 -3.24
C LYS A 72 -14.16 8.13 -1.98
N ILE A 73 -13.29 8.44 -1.02
CA ILE A 73 -13.65 9.17 0.20
C ILE A 73 -14.09 10.58 -0.14
N LEU A 74 -13.32 11.29 -0.99
CA LEU A 74 -13.62 12.66 -1.40
C LEU A 74 -14.96 12.76 -2.15
N LYS A 75 -15.20 11.90 -3.13
CA LYS A 75 -16.47 11.82 -3.87
C LYS A 75 -17.64 11.52 -2.96
N LYS A 76 -17.47 10.64 -1.97
CA LYS A 76 -18.53 10.32 -1.00
C LYS A 76 -18.80 11.49 -0.06
N ALA A 77 -17.76 12.17 0.42
CA ALA A 77 -17.88 13.36 1.25
C ALA A 77 -18.66 14.47 0.54
N GLU A 78 -18.34 14.75 -0.72
CA GLU A 78 -19.08 15.72 -1.54
C GLU A 78 -20.56 15.32 -1.72
N LYS A 79 -20.81 14.04 -2.04
CA LYS A 79 -22.18 13.53 -2.23
C LYS A 79 -23.02 13.62 -0.96
N GLU A 80 -22.41 13.41 0.22
CA GLU A 80 -23.11 13.40 1.51
C GLU A 80 -23.09 14.77 2.21
N GLY A 81 -22.43 15.79 1.65
CA GLY A 81 -22.26 17.10 2.28
C GLY A 81 -21.46 17.05 3.59
N LYS A 82 -20.52 16.11 3.68
CA LYS A 82 -19.64 15.88 4.84
C LYS A 82 -18.20 16.23 4.53
N THR A 83 -17.37 16.30 5.57
CA THR A 83 -15.92 16.35 5.40
C THR A 83 -15.35 14.96 5.11
N PRO A 84 -14.19 14.85 4.43
CA PRO A 84 -13.50 13.57 4.22
C PRO A 84 -13.18 12.85 5.54
N GLU A 85 -12.86 13.60 6.60
CA GLU A 85 -12.56 13.05 7.93
C GLU A 85 -13.82 12.43 8.59
N GLU A 86 -14.98 13.08 8.47
CA GLU A 86 -16.25 12.52 8.99
C GLU A 86 -16.59 11.21 8.27
N VAL A 87 -16.42 11.16 6.94
CA VAL A 87 -16.67 9.95 6.15
C VAL A 87 -15.70 8.84 6.54
N SER A 88 -14.40 9.12 6.52
CA SER A 88 -13.38 8.10 6.83
C SER A 88 -13.49 7.58 8.27
N THR A 89 -13.75 8.46 9.24
CA THR A 89 -13.94 8.07 10.65
C THR A 89 -15.16 7.17 10.83
N PHE A 90 -16.28 7.51 10.22
CA PHE A 90 -17.50 6.70 10.28
C PHE A 90 -17.28 5.30 9.71
N TRP A 91 -16.71 5.22 8.50
CA TRP A 91 -16.51 3.94 7.83
C TRP A 91 -15.38 3.09 8.45
N TYR A 92 -14.37 3.73 9.03
CA TYR A 92 -13.38 3.03 9.83
C TYR A 92 -14.00 2.36 11.08
N GLN A 93 -14.91 3.04 11.78
CA GLN A 93 -15.63 2.44 12.90
C GLN A 93 -16.44 1.23 12.46
N ARG A 94 -17.20 1.34 11.36
CA ARG A 94 -17.98 0.23 10.78
C ARG A 94 -17.09 -0.94 10.35
N PHE A 95 -15.95 -0.65 9.74
CA PHE A 95 -14.96 -1.68 9.41
C PHE A 95 -14.44 -2.38 10.67
N SER A 96 -14.06 -1.63 11.70
CA SER A 96 -13.55 -2.18 12.96
C SER A 96 -14.57 -3.07 13.66
N GLU A 97 -15.84 -2.66 13.68
CA GLU A 97 -16.95 -3.48 14.21
C GLU A 97 -17.09 -4.79 13.43
N SER A 98 -17.00 -4.75 12.11
CA SER A 98 -17.06 -5.93 11.25
C SER A 98 -15.90 -6.88 11.52
N MET A 99 -14.67 -6.37 11.65
CA MET A 99 -13.51 -7.20 11.96
C MET A 99 -13.62 -7.83 13.36
N LYS A 100 -14.13 -7.09 14.33
CA LYS A 100 -14.42 -7.63 15.67
C LYS A 100 -15.48 -8.74 15.65
N ALA A 101 -16.55 -8.55 14.87
CA ALA A 101 -17.62 -9.56 14.72
C ALA A 101 -17.09 -10.86 14.06
N LEU A 102 -16.09 -10.75 13.20
CA LEU A 102 -15.37 -11.89 12.59
C LEU A 102 -14.30 -12.49 13.52
N ASN A 103 -14.20 -12.02 14.77
CA ASN A 103 -13.19 -12.46 15.74
C ASN A 103 -11.72 -12.24 15.28
N ASN A 104 -11.48 -11.29 14.38
CA ASN A 104 -10.13 -10.91 14.01
C ASN A 104 -9.44 -10.18 15.16
N LEU A 105 -8.18 -10.50 15.41
CA LEU A 105 -7.35 -9.74 16.33
C LEU A 105 -7.07 -8.34 15.80
N LYS A 106 -7.00 -7.39 16.71
CA LYS A 106 -6.55 -6.05 16.34
C LYS A 106 -5.06 -6.08 15.97
N PRO A 107 -4.62 -5.38 14.91
CA PRO A 107 -3.20 -5.23 14.62
C PRO A 107 -2.48 -4.52 15.80
N ASP A 108 -1.19 -4.81 15.98
CA ASP A 108 -0.36 -4.14 16.99
C ASP A 108 -0.16 -2.66 16.64
N ILE A 109 -0.06 -2.37 15.34
CA ILE A 109 0.12 -1.01 14.79
C ILE A 109 -0.91 -0.80 13.68
N GLU A 110 -1.70 0.28 13.79
CA GLU A 110 -2.73 0.62 12.81
C GLU A 110 -2.61 2.10 12.39
N PRO A 111 -1.67 2.44 11.48
CA PRO A 111 -1.43 3.81 11.07
C PRO A 111 -2.47 4.30 10.04
N PHE A 112 -2.77 5.58 10.11
CA PHE A 112 -3.60 6.28 9.13
C PHE A 112 -2.73 7.02 8.12
N ALA A 113 -3.13 7.02 6.85
CA ALA A 113 -2.39 7.68 5.77
C ALA A 113 -2.18 9.17 6.04
N THR A 114 -3.23 9.88 6.48
CA THR A 114 -3.16 11.32 6.80
C THR A 114 -2.18 11.66 7.93
N LYS A 115 -1.83 10.71 8.79
CA LYS A 115 -0.85 10.89 9.88
C LYS A 115 0.58 10.51 9.47
N THR A 116 0.81 10.16 8.19
CA THR A 116 2.10 9.66 7.70
C THR A 116 2.60 10.45 6.47
N LEU A 117 1.98 11.57 6.15
CA LEU A 117 2.29 12.41 4.96
C LEU A 117 3.77 12.81 4.87
N GLY A 118 4.41 13.15 5.98
CA GLY A 118 5.82 13.55 5.99
C GLY A 118 6.76 12.46 5.48
N GLU A 119 6.50 11.20 5.84
CA GLU A 119 7.26 10.04 5.35
C GLU A 119 7.03 9.81 3.85
N MET A 120 5.77 9.92 3.39
CA MET A 120 5.43 9.83 1.97
C MET A 120 6.17 10.88 1.15
N ILE A 121 6.14 12.15 1.58
CA ILE A 121 6.86 13.24 0.92
C ILE A 121 8.37 12.97 0.90
N SER A 122 8.94 12.43 1.98
CA SER A 122 10.35 12.06 2.04
C SER A 122 10.71 11.01 0.99
N ILE A 123 9.91 9.95 0.86
CA ILE A 123 10.14 8.89 -0.14
C ILE A 123 10.02 9.45 -1.56
N VAL A 124 9.00 10.26 -1.82
CA VAL A 124 8.81 10.87 -3.15
C VAL A 124 10.00 11.76 -3.54
N LYS A 125 10.54 12.56 -2.58
CA LYS A 125 11.77 13.33 -2.81
C LYS A 125 12.96 12.43 -3.16
N ASP A 126 13.14 11.33 -2.43
CA ASP A 126 14.22 10.37 -2.70
C ASP A 126 14.10 9.78 -4.11
N LEU A 127 12.88 9.44 -4.54
CA LEU A 127 12.61 8.92 -5.88
C LEU A 127 12.90 9.96 -6.99
N ILE A 128 12.54 11.22 -6.76
CA ILE A 128 12.85 12.32 -7.69
C ILE A 128 14.37 12.52 -7.77
N ASN A 129 15.07 12.61 -6.64
CA ASN A 129 16.50 12.81 -6.58
C ASN A 129 17.28 11.69 -7.29
N LYS A 130 16.76 10.46 -7.24
CA LYS A 130 17.33 9.30 -7.95
C LYS A 130 16.90 9.21 -9.41
N GLY A 131 16.03 10.11 -9.88
CA GLY A 131 15.54 10.18 -11.25
C GLY A 131 14.47 9.14 -11.61
N TYR A 132 13.91 8.43 -10.62
CA TYR A 132 12.81 7.47 -10.81
C TYR A 132 11.43 8.11 -10.74
N ALA A 133 11.35 9.36 -10.35
CA ALA A 133 10.11 10.13 -10.39
C ALA A 133 10.33 11.51 -11.00
N TYR A 134 9.24 12.17 -11.39
CA TYR A 134 9.23 13.50 -11.96
C TYR A 134 8.00 14.29 -11.58
N GLU A 135 8.13 15.60 -11.51
CA GLU A 135 7.03 16.53 -11.28
C GLU A 135 6.44 16.99 -12.62
N ALA A 136 5.12 17.09 -12.68
CA ALA A 136 4.38 17.64 -13.81
C ALA A 136 3.15 18.41 -13.31
N ASN A 137 3.20 19.75 -13.37
CA ASN A 137 2.11 20.65 -12.97
C ASN A 137 1.57 20.48 -11.53
N GLY A 138 2.44 20.08 -10.58
CA GLY A 138 2.07 19.83 -9.20
C GLY A 138 1.66 18.38 -8.90
N ASP A 139 1.56 17.54 -9.93
CA ASP A 139 1.54 16.07 -9.79
C ASP A 139 2.97 15.54 -9.74
N VAL A 140 3.16 14.37 -9.14
CA VAL A 140 4.43 13.62 -9.20
C VAL A 140 4.14 12.19 -9.61
N TYR A 141 4.87 11.71 -10.61
CA TYR A 141 4.72 10.36 -11.17
C TYR A 141 6.00 9.55 -11.04
N PHE A 142 5.85 8.23 -10.87
CA PHE A 142 6.93 7.26 -10.92
C PHE A 142 7.17 6.82 -12.36
N ARG A 143 8.45 6.76 -12.79
CA ARG A 143 8.86 6.28 -14.13
C ARG A 143 8.97 4.76 -14.14
N VAL A 144 7.92 4.07 -14.56
CA VAL A 144 7.87 2.59 -14.57
C VAL A 144 8.99 1.99 -15.42
N LYS A 145 9.25 2.53 -16.59
CA LYS A 145 10.30 2.04 -17.52
C LYS A 145 11.73 2.14 -16.97
N LYS A 146 11.95 2.93 -15.92
CA LYS A 146 13.26 2.97 -15.24
C LYS A 146 13.47 1.84 -14.24
N PHE A 147 12.44 1.09 -13.91
CA PHE A 147 12.52 -0.06 -13.00
C PHE A 147 12.40 -1.38 -13.78
N PRO A 148 13.53 -2.02 -14.18
CA PRO A 148 13.51 -3.17 -15.08
C PRO A 148 12.80 -4.41 -14.55
N GLN A 149 12.58 -4.49 -13.23
CA GLN A 149 11.91 -5.61 -12.58
C GLN A 149 10.40 -5.40 -12.44
N TYR A 150 9.84 -4.31 -12.98
CA TYR A 150 8.40 -4.07 -12.93
C TYR A 150 7.64 -5.17 -13.68
N GLY A 151 6.59 -5.68 -13.08
CA GLY A 151 5.82 -6.81 -13.60
C GLY A 151 6.29 -8.20 -13.13
N TYR A 152 7.38 -8.29 -12.35
CA TYR A 152 7.89 -9.58 -11.86
C TYR A 152 6.95 -10.24 -10.85
N LEU A 153 6.34 -9.48 -9.95
CA LEU A 153 5.38 -10.02 -8.99
C LEU A 153 4.11 -10.49 -9.70
N SER A 154 3.54 -9.61 -10.52
CA SER A 154 2.27 -9.88 -11.23
C SER A 154 2.42 -10.86 -12.39
N LYS A 155 3.67 -11.24 -12.76
CA LYS A 155 3.95 -12.07 -13.93
C LYS A 155 3.44 -11.48 -15.25
N GLN A 156 3.35 -10.15 -15.31
CA GLN A 156 2.88 -9.42 -16.49
C GLN A 156 4.05 -8.68 -17.13
N PRO A 157 4.46 -9.04 -18.35
CA PRO A 157 5.48 -8.30 -19.07
C PRO A 157 5.06 -6.86 -19.36
N ILE A 158 6.00 -5.93 -19.29
CA ILE A 158 5.74 -4.49 -19.53
C ILE A 158 5.04 -4.25 -20.88
N ASP A 159 5.47 -4.95 -21.93
CA ASP A 159 4.90 -4.84 -23.29
C ASP A 159 3.39 -5.18 -23.34
N GLN A 160 2.93 -6.11 -22.50
CA GLN A 160 1.51 -6.43 -22.38
C GLN A 160 0.74 -5.37 -21.60
N LEU A 161 1.38 -4.77 -20.61
CA LEU A 161 0.81 -3.67 -19.82
C LEU A 161 0.65 -2.42 -20.66
N GLU A 162 1.61 -2.10 -21.55
CA GLU A 162 1.54 -0.95 -22.47
C GLU A 162 0.31 -0.99 -23.36
N SER A 163 -0.09 -2.17 -23.84
CA SER A 163 -1.27 -2.32 -24.73
C SER A 163 -2.60 -1.95 -24.07
N GLY A 164 -2.67 -2.00 -22.73
CA GLY A 164 -3.86 -1.66 -21.93
C GLY A 164 -3.77 -0.32 -21.20
N ALA A 165 -2.57 0.29 -21.16
CA ALA A 165 -2.36 1.52 -20.43
C ALA A 165 -2.97 2.73 -21.16
N ARG A 166 -3.60 3.64 -20.40
CA ARG A 166 -4.21 4.86 -20.91
C ARG A 166 -3.81 6.04 -20.03
N ILE A 167 -3.61 7.19 -20.68
CA ILE A 167 -3.49 8.48 -19.97
C ILE A 167 -4.91 9.03 -19.83
N GLU A 168 -5.34 9.29 -18.58
CA GLU A 168 -6.62 9.93 -18.33
C GLU A 168 -6.59 11.40 -18.72
N VAL A 169 -7.78 11.99 -19.01
CA VAL A 169 -7.88 13.41 -19.33
C VAL A 169 -7.42 14.24 -18.13
N GLY A 170 -6.41 15.11 -18.39
CA GLY A 170 -5.81 15.96 -17.36
C GLY A 170 -4.54 15.41 -16.71
N GLU A 171 -4.17 14.14 -16.92
CA GLU A 171 -2.89 13.60 -16.47
C GLU A 171 -1.73 14.05 -17.38
N GLN A 172 -0.61 14.42 -16.76
CA GLN A 172 0.61 14.93 -17.42
C GLN A 172 1.73 13.88 -17.40
N LYS A 173 1.39 12.61 -17.66
CA LYS A 173 2.35 11.50 -17.66
C LYS A 173 3.28 11.55 -18.86
N GLU A 174 4.57 11.27 -18.63
CA GLU A 174 5.54 11.03 -19.71
C GLU A 174 5.27 9.70 -20.42
N ASP A 175 4.78 8.70 -19.68
CA ASP A 175 4.45 7.37 -20.17
C ASP A 175 3.11 6.88 -19.57
N PRO A 176 2.24 6.21 -20.35
CA PRO A 176 0.96 5.71 -19.85
C PRO A 176 1.05 4.74 -18.66
N LEU A 177 2.17 4.04 -18.51
CA LEU A 177 2.42 3.12 -17.39
C LEU A 177 2.78 3.84 -16.10
N ASP A 178 3.23 5.09 -16.18
CA ASP A 178 3.63 5.83 -14.99
C ASP A 178 2.46 6.00 -14.04
N PHE A 179 2.73 5.89 -12.74
CA PHE A 179 1.69 5.98 -11.72
C PHE A 179 1.94 7.15 -10.76
N ALA A 180 0.86 7.71 -10.24
CA ALA A 180 0.92 8.87 -9.37
C ALA A 180 1.51 8.52 -8.00
N LEU A 181 2.49 9.30 -7.56
CA LEU A 181 3.05 9.34 -6.20
C LEU A 181 2.44 10.48 -5.38
N TRP A 182 2.11 11.59 -6.05
CA TRP A 182 1.43 12.75 -5.50
C TRP A 182 0.50 13.33 -6.55
N LYS A 183 -0.73 13.68 -6.16
CA LYS A 183 -1.72 14.31 -7.03
C LYS A 183 -2.06 15.70 -6.53
N LYS A 184 -2.00 16.69 -7.40
CA LYS A 184 -2.46 18.06 -7.11
C LYS A 184 -3.93 18.05 -6.70
N ASP A 185 -4.24 18.67 -5.58
CA ASP A 185 -5.61 18.82 -5.07
C ASP A 185 -5.70 20.08 -4.21
N GLU A 186 -6.20 21.15 -4.77
CA GLU A 186 -6.29 22.44 -4.09
C GLU A 186 -7.42 22.50 -3.05
N LYS A 187 -8.39 21.59 -3.15
CA LYS A 187 -9.58 21.58 -2.29
C LYS A 187 -9.37 20.78 -1.00
N PHE A 188 -8.80 19.59 -1.12
CA PHE A 188 -8.65 18.64 -0.01
C PHE A 188 -7.20 18.24 0.23
N GLY A 189 -6.27 18.93 -0.42
CA GLY A 189 -4.86 18.57 -0.39
C GLY A 189 -4.10 19.08 0.83
N TYR A 190 -2.92 18.53 0.98
CA TYR A 190 -1.95 18.85 2.02
C TYR A 190 -0.75 19.59 1.37
N LYS A 191 -0.08 20.43 2.15
CA LYS A 191 1.12 21.14 1.68
C LYS A 191 2.25 20.17 1.38
N SER A 192 2.87 20.33 0.22
CA SER A 192 4.06 19.59 -0.20
C SER A 192 5.03 20.51 -0.95
N PRO A 193 6.25 20.06 -1.27
CA PRO A 193 7.19 20.82 -2.11
C PRO A 193 6.68 21.07 -3.53
N TRP A 194 5.75 20.25 -4.00
CA TRP A 194 5.17 20.31 -5.36
C TRP A 194 3.85 21.08 -5.41
N GLY A 195 3.46 21.68 -4.29
CA GLY A 195 2.20 22.37 -4.12
C GLY A 195 1.21 21.66 -3.19
N VAL A 196 -0.03 22.14 -3.19
CA VAL A 196 -1.10 21.52 -2.41
C VAL A 196 -1.64 20.30 -3.17
N GLY A 197 -1.67 19.16 -2.50
CA GLY A 197 -2.08 17.90 -3.12
C GLY A 197 -2.24 16.77 -2.11
N ARG A 198 -2.35 15.56 -2.59
CA ARG A 198 -2.52 14.35 -1.77
C ARG A 198 -1.66 13.20 -2.28
N PRO A 199 -1.32 12.24 -1.42
CA PRO A 199 -0.54 11.09 -1.85
C PRO A 199 -1.27 10.27 -2.90
N GLY A 200 -0.51 9.63 -3.79
CA GLY A 200 -1.00 8.50 -4.57
C GLY A 200 -1.26 7.31 -3.65
N TRP A 201 -2.18 6.45 -4.03
CA TRP A 201 -2.59 5.32 -3.20
C TRP A 201 -1.43 4.36 -2.83
N HIS A 202 -0.48 4.15 -3.74
CA HIS A 202 0.58 3.14 -3.56
C HIS A 202 1.70 3.59 -2.63
N ILE A 203 1.97 4.91 -2.54
CA ILE A 203 3.05 5.44 -1.69
C ILE A 203 2.73 5.32 -0.19
N GLU A 204 1.45 5.22 0.14
CA GLU A 204 0.98 5.15 1.53
C GLU A 204 1.54 3.91 2.23
N CYS A 205 1.36 2.73 1.65
CA CYS A 205 1.82 1.46 2.22
C CYS A 205 3.34 1.39 2.29
N SER A 206 4.05 1.84 1.25
CA SER A 206 5.51 1.93 1.26
C SER A 206 6.03 2.83 2.41
N ALA A 207 5.38 3.97 2.63
CA ALA A 207 5.77 4.89 3.69
C ALA A 207 5.43 4.37 5.09
N MET A 208 4.25 3.79 5.27
CA MET A 208 3.81 3.28 6.55
C MET A 208 4.57 2.01 6.97
N SER A 209 4.80 1.07 6.05
CA SER A 209 5.62 -0.11 6.34
C SER A 209 7.04 0.28 6.75
N ARG A 210 7.68 1.19 6.00
CA ARG A 210 9.02 1.69 6.33
C ARG A 210 9.07 2.37 7.70
N LYS A 211 8.11 3.23 7.99
CA LYS A 211 8.07 4.02 9.24
C LYS A 211 7.90 3.13 10.46
N TYR A 212 7.02 2.16 10.41
CA TYR A 212 6.60 1.39 11.58
C TYR A 212 7.31 0.04 11.72
N LEU A 213 7.77 -0.56 10.63
CA LEU A 213 8.42 -1.87 10.63
C LEU A 213 9.91 -1.80 10.20
N GLY A 214 10.34 -0.65 9.65
CA GLY A 214 11.71 -0.45 9.20
C GLY A 214 11.92 -0.72 7.71
N LYS A 215 13.20 -0.74 7.29
CA LYS A 215 13.56 -0.83 5.85
C LYS A 215 13.30 -2.20 5.23
N THR A 216 13.22 -3.24 6.02
CA THR A 216 12.97 -4.61 5.59
C THR A 216 11.90 -5.23 6.46
N ILE A 217 11.02 -6.01 5.86
CA ILE A 217 9.92 -6.72 6.52
C ILE A 217 9.93 -8.18 6.12
N ASP A 218 9.40 -9.05 6.98
CA ASP A 218 9.39 -10.50 6.73
C ASP A 218 8.22 -10.92 5.86
N ILE A 219 7.06 -10.28 6.06
CA ILE A 219 5.82 -10.59 5.33
C ILE A 219 5.17 -9.28 4.88
N HIS A 220 4.93 -9.15 3.57
CA HIS A 220 4.03 -8.18 2.98
C HIS A 220 2.81 -8.91 2.44
N ALA A 221 1.63 -8.47 2.82
CA ALA A 221 0.41 -9.22 2.57
C ALA A 221 -0.79 -8.32 2.21
N GLY A 222 -1.76 -8.90 1.51
CA GLY A 222 -2.97 -8.20 1.11
C GLY A 222 -3.95 -9.12 0.41
N GLY A 223 -4.94 -8.58 -0.27
CA GLY A 223 -5.82 -9.32 -1.17
C GLY A 223 -5.12 -9.63 -2.48
N ALA A 224 -5.46 -10.76 -3.10
CA ALA A 224 -4.89 -11.16 -4.41
C ALA A 224 -5.15 -10.12 -5.52
N ASP A 225 -6.22 -9.35 -5.40
CA ASP A 225 -6.56 -8.21 -6.27
C ASP A 225 -5.58 -7.04 -6.15
N LEU A 226 -4.78 -6.98 -5.07
CA LEU A 226 -3.76 -5.94 -4.86
C LEU A 226 -2.42 -6.27 -5.50
N ILE A 227 -2.17 -7.51 -5.94
CA ILE A 227 -0.91 -7.90 -6.59
C ILE A 227 -0.56 -6.89 -7.68
N PHE A 228 -1.53 -6.58 -8.55
CA PHE A 228 -1.38 -5.59 -9.60
C PHE A 228 -2.58 -4.62 -9.62
N PRO A 229 -2.31 -3.31 -9.66
CA PRO A 229 -0.99 -2.69 -9.71
C PRO A 229 -0.38 -2.36 -8.32
N HIS A 230 -1.12 -2.57 -7.20
CA HIS A 230 -0.77 -1.97 -5.90
C HIS A 230 0.57 -2.48 -5.35
N HIS A 231 0.72 -3.80 -5.12
CA HIS A 231 1.95 -4.37 -4.57
C HIS A 231 3.13 -4.25 -5.55
N GLU A 232 2.90 -4.38 -6.87
CA GLU A 232 3.92 -4.15 -7.88
C GLU A 232 4.49 -2.72 -7.78
N ASN A 233 3.61 -1.71 -7.62
CA ASN A 233 4.01 -0.33 -7.45
C ASN A 233 4.74 -0.09 -6.12
N GLU A 234 4.32 -0.75 -5.04
CA GLU A 234 5.02 -0.67 -3.76
C GLU A 234 6.43 -1.25 -3.83
N ILE A 235 6.62 -2.39 -4.53
CA ILE A 235 7.94 -2.96 -4.78
C ILE A 235 8.82 -1.96 -5.53
N ALA A 236 8.32 -1.37 -6.61
CA ALA A 236 9.08 -0.40 -7.40
C ALA A 236 9.50 0.82 -6.56
N GLN A 237 8.58 1.37 -5.76
CA GLN A 237 8.87 2.48 -4.85
C GLN A 237 9.91 2.11 -3.78
N SER A 238 9.74 0.96 -3.14
CA SER A 238 10.54 0.53 -2.01
C SER A 238 11.94 0.07 -2.42
N ALA A 239 12.07 -0.68 -3.52
CA ALA A 239 13.36 -1.15 -4.02
C ALA A 239 14.29 -0.01 -4.41
N VAL A 240 13.75 1.11 -4.86
CA VAL A 240 14.51 2.28 -5.29
C VAL A 240 14.78 3.25 -4.14
N SER A 241 13.79 3.53 -3.30
CA SER A 241 13.93 4.51 -2.23
C SER A 241 14.82 4.03 -1.09
N TYR A 242 14.70 2.75 -0.71
CA TYR A 242 15.51 2.12 0.32
C TYR A 242 15.77 0.66 -0.05
N THR A 243 17.02 0.24 0.00
CA THR A 243 17.46 -1.06 -0.46
C THR A 243 16.78 -2.24 0.26
N HIS A 244 16.25 -3.18 -0.54
CA HIS A 244 15.90 -4.58 -0.30
C HIS A 244 14.67 -4.88 0.53
N LEU A 245 13.57 -5.11 -0.20
CA LEU A 245 12.51 -6.02 0.23
C LEU A 245 13.04 -7.47 0.16
N ARG A 246 13.28 -8.10 1.31
CA ARG A 246 13.14 -9.55 1.46
C ARG A 246 11.75 -9.77 2.05
N ALA A 247 10.71 -9.49 1.28
CA ALA A 247 9.36 -9.82 1.69
C ALA A 247 9.01 -11.20 1.15
N HIS A 248 8.47 -12.06 2.01
CA HIS A 248 7.65 -13.16 1.55
C HIS A 248 6.27 -12.55 1.26
N GLU A 249 5.99 -12.28 -0.01
CA GLU A 249 4.66 -11.86 -0.42
C GLU A 249 3.76 -13.09 -0.49
N THR A 250 2.65 -13.04 0.23
CA THR A 250 1.66 -14.09 0.25
C THR A 250 0.28 -13.52 -0.06
N ASP A 251 -0.47 -14.23 -0.90
CA ASP A 251 -1.81 -13.85 -1.31
C ASP A 251 -2.87 -14.69 -0.60
N SER A 252 -4.04 -14.08 -0.41
CA SER A 252 -5.21 -14.75 0.16
C SER A 252 -6.33 -14.93 -0.86
#